data_9a3a4d214915ad015a5e57c225e28eb3
#
_entry.id   9a3a4d214915ad015a5e57c225e28eb3
#
_cell.length_a   1.000
_cell.length_b   1.000
_cell.length_c   1.000
_cell.angle_alpha   90.00
_cell.angle_beta   90.00
_cell.angle_gamma   90.00
#
_symmetry.space_group_name_H-M   'P 1'
#
loop_
_entity.id
_entity.type
_entity.pdbx_description
1 polymer ?
#
loop_
_entity_poly.entity_id
_entity_poly.type
_entity_poly.pdbx_seq_one_letter_code
_entity_poly.pdbx_strand_id
1 'polypeptide(L)'
;MSDVDPQGPFAETDTRPVHDTTPVVPHDVADPWHEFEGWGLVAAQNDIVETPFRRFRRRFVRRRAALVALAFIILIVLVAIFAPLVAPYDPLEQDLRNTLQGPSGSHWLGTDELGRDVLSRMIFGARVSLLAAVQAVGIALVLGVPPGLIAGYFGGWVDTGVSRINDTVMSFPPLLLAIAIVGVFGPNLRNAMLAVGIIFAPRFLRLMRASVMAVKEETFIEASRSIGTPTGRILRTRVLPNATSPMVVQISLSLGFAMLAEASLSFLGLGVQPPEASWGAMVGRAYRFLDQSPTLVLFPGLAIVLAVLAFNVLGDGLRDSVGREVRGA
;
A
#
# COMPACT_ATOMS: atom_id res chain seq x y z
N MET A 1 40.48 45.93 -60.40
CA MET A 1 39.39 46.61 -61.08
C MET A 1 38.41 46.89 -59.96
N SER A 2 38.58 48.00 -59.49
CA SER A 2 37.93 49.33 -59.41
C SER A 2 36.80 49.32 -58.38
N ASP A 3 36.58 50.22 -57.45
CA ASP A 3 37.23 51.51 -57.14
C ASP A 3 36.80 51.89 -55.73
N VAL A 4 37.71 52.46 -55.01
CA VAL A 4 37.49 53.11 -53.71
C VAL A 4 37.18 54.56 -53.98
N ASP A 5 36.14 55.12 -53.39
CA ASP A 5 35.94 56.52 -53.28
C ASP A 5 35.83 56.98 -51.82
N PRO A 6 36.77 57.79 -51.33
CA PRO A 6 36.72 58.33 -49.98
C PRO A 6 36.44 59.87 -50.10
N GLN A 7 35.27 60.37 -49.78
CA GLN A 7 35.09 61.72 -49.30
C GLN A 7 33.72 61.93 -48.64
N GLY A 8 33.74 62.10 -47.32
CA GLY A 8 32.64 62.75 -46.61
C GLY A 8 33.02 64.17 -46.22
N PRO A 9 32.10 65.10 -46.32
CA PRO A 9 32.37 66.52 -46.01
C PRO A 9 32.22 66.81 -44.54
N PHE A 10 33.18 67.56 -44.00
CA PHE A 10 33.09 68.23 -42.71
C PHE A 10 31.93 69.26 -42.76
N ALA A 11 31.06 69.17 -41.75
CA ALA A 11 29.98 70.19 -41.57
C ALA A 11 30.08 70.74 -40.14
N GLU A 12 30.34 72.02 -40.15
CA GLU A 12 29.90 73.10 -39.27
C GLU A 12 29.63 72.85 -37.80
N THR A 13 30.47 73.56 -37.03
CA THR A 13 30.26 73.82 -35.58
C THR A 13 29.08 74.75 -35.38
N ASP A 14 27.94 74.18 -34.90
CA ASP A 14 26.79 74.98 -34.41
C ASP A 14 27.04 75.29 -32.89
N THR A 15 27.44 76.55 -32.65
CA THR A 15 27.55 77.12 -31.29
C THR A 15 26.19 77.64 -30.86
N ARG A 16 25.35 76.85 -30.22
CA ARG A 16 24.18 77.31 -29.50
C ARG A 16 24.46 77.37 -27.97
N PRO A 17 23.88 78.32 -27.22
CA PRO A 17 24.15 78.50 -25.82
C PRO A 17 23.57 77.35 -25.04
N VAL A 18 24.35 76.91 -24.07
CA VAL A 18 23.93 75.89 -23.08
C VAL A 18 22.73 76.43 -22.29
N HIS A 19 21.53 76.01 -22.63
CA HIS A 19 20.37 76.19 -21.77
C HIS A 19 20.54 75.21 -20.56
N ASP A 20 20.48 75.82 -19.40
CA ASP A 20 20.38 75.15 -18.10
C ASP A 20 19.17 74.21 -18.12
N THR A 21 19.39 72.91 -18.38
CA THR A 21 18.39 71.88 -18.26
C THR A 21 18.67 71.15 -16.96
N THR A 22 18.32 71.78 -15.82
CA THR A 22 18.01 71.02 -14.64
C THR A 22 16.82 70.12 -15.02
N PRO A 23 16.94 68.79 -14.90
CA PRO A 23 15.78 67.91 -15.19
C PRO A 23 14.68 68.25 -14.17
N VAL A 24 13.60 68.79 -14.63
CA VAL A 24 12.34 68.85 -13.88
C VAL A 24 11.93 67.40 -13.66
N VAL A 25 12.20 66.84 -12.49
CA VAL A 25 11.65 65.57 -12.09
C VAL A 25 10.15 65.79 -11.88
N PRO A 26 9.28 65.14 -12.64
CA PRO A 26 7.85 65.25 -12.39
C PRO A 26 7.59 64.71 -10.99
N HIS A 27 6.93 65.48 -10.13
CA HIS A 27 6.51 65.06 -8.80
C HIS A 27 5.40 64.01 -8.82
N ASP A 28 5.15 63.38 -9.95
CA ASP A 28 4.10 62.39 -10.18
C ASP A 28 4.67 61.06 -10.69
N VAL A 29 5.89 60.71 -10.27
CA VAL A 29 6.36 59.35 -10.37
C VAL A 29 5.74 58.64 -9.17
N ALA A 30 4.57 58.05 -9.39
CA ALA A 30 4.01 57.06 -8.43
C ALA A 30 5.13 56.10 -8.04
N ASP A 31 5.42 56.04 -6.76
CA ASP A 31 6.47 55.18 -6.21
C ASP A 31 6.25 53.74 -6.74
N PRO A 32 7.16 53.18 -7.55
CA PRO A 32 6.97 51.84 -8.11
C PRO A 32 6.81 50.74 -7.05
N TRP A 33 7.07 51.07 -5.78
CA TRP A 33 6.98 50.15 -4.68
C TRP A 33 5.59 50.11 -4.01
N HIS A 34 4.68 51.07 -4.31
CA HIS A 34 3.30 51.03 -3.81
C HIS A 34 2.48 49.83 -4.32
N GLU A 35 2.80 49.32 -5.50
CA GLU A 35 2.17 48.07 -5.99
C GLU A 35 2.63 46.80 -5.23
N PHE A 36 3.79 46.84 -4.56
CA PHE A 36 4.29 45.71 -3.80
C PHE A 36 3.74 45.59 -2.38
N GLU A 37 3.27 46.67 -1.78
CA GLU A 37 2.68 46.64 -0.43
C GLU A 37 1.34 45.86 -0.41
N GLY A 38 0.58 45.85 -1.50
CA GLY A 38 -0.65 45.06 -1.64
C GLY A 38 -0.44 43.54 -1.76
N TRP A 39 0.71 43.12 -2.25
CA TRP A 39 1.01 41.69 -2.47
C TRP A 39 1.44 40.96 -1.18
N GLY A 40 2.09 41.68 -0.26
CA GLY A 40 2.51 41.12 1.02
C GLY A 40 1.37 40.83 1.99
N LEU A 41 0.27 41.59 1.91
CA LEU A 41 -0.86 41.44 2.85
C LEU A 41 -1.93 40.45 2.36
N VAL A 42 -2.01 40.20 1.05
CA VAL A 42 -2.96 39.21 0.50
C VAL A 42 -2.44 37.76 0.67
N ALA A 43 -1.13 37.59 0.73
CA ALA A 43 -0.50 36.28 0.96
C ALA A 43 -0.59 35.80 2.43
N ALA A 44 -0.89 36.68 3.38
CA ALA A 44 -0.97 36.36 4.80
C ALA A 44 -2.38 35.93 5.28
N GLN A 45 -3.35 35.81 4.37
CA GLN A 45 -4.71 35.44 4.71
C GLN A 45 -4.85 33.90 4.84
N ASN A 46 -4.48 33.41 6.03
CA ASN A 46 -5.00 32.16 6.62
C ASN A 46 -4.94 30.85 5.79
N ASP A 47 -3.88 30.55 5.11
CA ASP A 47 -3.54 29.17 4.86
C ASP A 47 -2.98 28.58 6.17
N ILE A 48 -3.87 28.16 7.06
CA ILE A 48 -3.51 27.19 8.10
C ILE A 48 -2.93 26.02 7.34
N VAL A 49 -1.60 25.89 7.36
CA VAL A 49 -0.88 24.79 6.71
C VAL A 49 -1.38 23.51 7.38
N GLU A 50 -2.45 22.96 6.83
CA GLU A 50 -3.00 21.70 7.32
C GLU A 50 -1.89 20.66 7.26
N THR A 51 -1.57 20.04 8.40
CA THR A 51 -0.60 18.96 8.46
C THR A 51 -1.00 17.85 7.49
N PRO A 52 -0.04 17.16 6.84
CA PRO A 52 -0.32 16.08 5.87
C PRO A 52 -1.29 15.03 6.43
N PHE A 53 -1.17 14.69 7.72
CA PHE A 53 -2.06 13.76 8.41
C PHE A 53 -3.50 14.28 8.52
N ARG A 54 -3.71 15.58 8.76
CA ARG A 54 -5.05 16.17 8.87
C ARG A 54 -5.74 16.18 7.51
N ARG A 55 -5.00 16.45 6.43
CA ARG A 55 -5.50 16.37 5.04
C ARG A 55 -5.87 14.94 4.67
N PHE A 56 -4.99 13.97 4.97
CA PHE A 56 -5.26 12.54 4.77
C PHE A 56 -6.54 12.12 5.48
N ARG A 57 -6.66 12.38 6.80
CA ARG A 57 -7.84 12.03 7.60
C ARG A 57 -9.12 12.63 7.02
N ARG A 58 -9.11 13.92 6.65
CA ARG A 58 -10.28 14.60 6.08
C ARG A 58 -10.73 13.98 4.76
N ARG A 59 -9.78 13.58 3.90
CA ARG A 59 -10.07 12.93 2.63
C ARG A 59 -10.60 11.52 2.84
N PHE A 60 -9.95 10.75 3.71
CA PHE A 60 -10.33 9.38 4.01
C PHE A 60 -11.75 9.29 4.61
N VAL A 61 -12.08 10.14 5.59
CA VAL A 61 -13.42 10.16 6.23
C VAL A 61 -14.53 10.55 5.26
N ARG A 62 -14.24 11.25 4.19
CA ARG A 62 -15.25 11.56 3.15
C ARG A 62 -15.60 10.35 2.26
N ARG A 63 -14.80 9.29 2.28
CA ARG A 63 -15.00 8.06 1.49
C ARG A 63 -15.83 7.06 2.29
N ARG A 64 -17.16 7.10 2.14
CA ARG A 64 -18.09 6.21 2.86
C ARG A 64 -17.77 4.72 2.65
N ALA A 65 -17.43 4.31 1.42
CA ALA A 65 -17.08 2.92 1.13
C ALA A 65 -15.84 2.45 1.90
N ALA A 66 -14.77 3.28 1.98
CA ALA A 66 -13.57 2.95 2.74
C ALA A 66 -13.84 2.87 4.25
N LEU A 67 -14.74 3.72 4.79
CA LEU A 67 -15.14 3.66 6.19
C LEU A 67 -15.94 2.39 6.50
N VAL A 68 -16.86 1.98 5.62
CA VAL A 68 -17.62 0.73 5.76
C VAL A 68 -16.67 -0.46 5.70
N ALA A 69 -15.72 -0.49 4.75
CA ALA A 69 -14.71 -1.53 4.65
C ALA A 69 -13.82 -1.61 5.90
N LEU A 70 -13.37 -0.45 6.41
CA LEU A 70 -12.58 -0.38 7.64
C LEU A 70 -13.39 -0.89 8.85
N ALA A 71 -14.64 -0.46 8.99
CA ALA A 71 -15.52 -0.92 10.07
C ALA A 71 -15.74 -2.44 10.01
N PHE A 72 -15.94 -2.99 8.81
CA PHE A 72 -16.07 -4.42 8.61
C PHE A 72 -14.78 -5.20 8.96
N ILE A 73 -13.61 -4.70 8.55
CA ILE A 73 -12.31 -5.30 8.91
C ILE A 73 -12.12 -5.25 10.42
N ILE A 74 -12.42 -4.11 11.07
CA ILE A 74 -12.34 -3.99 12.53
C ILE A 74 -13.28 -5.01 13.21
N LEU A 75 -14.51 -5.15 12.70
CA LEU A 75 -15.47 -6.12 13.22
C LEU A 75 -14.92 -7.56 13.13
N ILE A 76 -14.40 -7.98 11.98
CA ILE A 76 -13.83 -9.33 11.81
C ILE A 76 -12.62 -9.53 12.73
N VAL A 77 -11.76 -8.52 12.86
CA VAL A 77 -10.59 -8.57 13.77
C VAL A 77 -11.05 -8.71 15.23
N LEU A 78 -12.06 -7.96 15.65
CA LEU A 78 -12.62 -8.07 16.99
C LEU A 78 -13.24 -9.47 17.23
N VAL A 79 -14.04 -9.95 16.28
CA VAL A 79 -14.60 -11.32 16.33
C VAL A 79 -13.47 -12.37 16.43
N ALA A 80 -12.39 -12.22 15.65
CA ALA A 80 -11.24 -13.11 15.70
C ALA A 80 -10.49 -13.06 17.04
N ILE A 81 -10.32 -11.87 17.64
CA ILE A 81 -9.64 -11.70 18.94
C ILE A 81 -10.51 -12.31 20.06
N PHE A 82 -11.79 -12.00 20.06
CA PHE A 82 -12.74 -12.44 21.07
C PHE A 82 -13.43 -13.76 20.72
N ALA A 83 -12.87 -14.56 19.80
CA ALA A 83 -13.44 -15.83 19.36
C ALA A 83 -13.87 -16.76 20.50
N PRO A 84 -13.07 -16.95 21.58
CA PRO A 84 -13.46 -17.82 22.69
C PRO A 84 -14.68 -17.31 23.49
N LEU A 85 -15.02 -16.02 23.39
CA LEU A 85 -16.17 -15.41 24.08
C LEU A 85 -17.41 -15.30 23.19
N VAL A 86 -17.22 -15.25 21.87
CA VAL A 86 -18.29 -15.04 20.88
C VAL A 86 -18.80 -16.34 20.31
N ALA A 87 -17.95 -17.37 20.24
CA ALA A 87 -18.34 -18.67 19.70
C ALA A 87 -19.32 -19.38 20.65
N PRO A 88 -20.48 -19.85 20.15
CA PRO A 88 -21.47 -20.52 20.99
C PRO A 88 -21.02 -21.91 21.47
N TYR A 89 -20.14 -22.58 20.73
CA TYR A 89 -19.65 -23.94 21.02
C TYR A 89 -18.13 -24.03 20.88
N ASP A 90 -17.53 -25.09 21.45
CA ASP A 90 -16.14 -25.45 21.13
C ASP A 90 -16.04 -25.81 19.63
N PRO A 91 -15.14 -25.16 18.84
CA PRO A 91 -14.99 -25.43 17.41
C PRO A 91 -14.49 -26.86 17.10
N LEU A 92 -14.01 -27.61 18.11
CA LEU A 92 -13.51 -28.97 17.97
C LEU A 92 -14.48 -30.04 18.50
N GLU A 93 -15.50 -29.64 19.24
CA GLU A 93 -16.51 -30.55 19.76
C GLU A 93 -17.27 -31.25 18.62
N GLN A 94 -17.32 -32.57 18.64
CA GLN A 94 -17.91 -33.39 17.59
C GLN A 94 -19.18 -34.07 18.10
N ASP A 95 -20.24 -33.99 17.31
CA ASP A 95 -21.47 -34.76 17.51
C ASP A 95 -21.80 -35.56 16.25
N LEU A 96 -21.33 -36.79 16.21
CA LEU A 96 -21.51 -37.69 15.06
C LEU A 96 -22.98 -38.10 14.81
N ARG A 97 -23.91 -37.78 15.73
CA ARG A 97 -25.35 -38.02 15.52
C ARG A 97 -25.98 -36.89 14.72
N ASN A 98 -25.38 -35.72 14.76
CA ASN A 98 -25.92 -34.48 14.16
C ASN A 98 -24.99 -33.96 13.03
N THR A 99 -24.51 -34.86 12.17
CA THR A 99 -23.63 -34.46 11.03
C THR A 99 -24.42 -33.84 9.89
N LEU A 100 -23.83 -32.88 9.18
CA LEU A 100 -24.37 -32.21 7.95
C LEU A 100 -25.79 -31.64 8.14
N GLN A 101 -26.15 -31.25 9.36
CA GLN A 101 -27.44 -30.60 9.61
C GLN A 101 -27.45 -29.18 9.07
N GLY A 102 -28.57 -28.79 8.49
CA GLY A 102 -28.83 -27.41 8.05
C GLY A 102 -28.92 -26.43 9.24
N PRO A 103 -28.99 -25.12 8.95
CA PRO A 103 -29.22 -24.08 9.94
C PRO A 103 -30.43 -24.38 10.83
N SER A 104 -30.21 -24.26 12.17
CA SER A 104 -31.24 -24.56 13.18
C SER A 104 -31.14 -23.61 14.37
N GLY A 105 -32.09 -23.67 15.30
CA GLY A 105 -32.05 -22.85 16.53
C GLY A 105 -30.86 -23.20 17.47
N SER A 106 -30.38 -24.44 17.44
CA SER A 106 -29.19 -24.88 18.18
C SER A 106 -27.89 -24.59 17.42
N HIS A 107 -27.87 -24.76 16.10
CA HIS A 107 -26.71 -24.52 15.24
C HIS A 107 -27.09 -23.53 14.14
N TRP A 108 -26.81 -22.24 14.35
CA TRP A 108 -27.28 -21.15 13.48
C TRP A 108 -26.82 -21.26 12.03
N LEU A 109 -25.62 -21.81 11.78
CA LEU A 109 -25.12 -22.07 10.42
C LEU A 109 -25.07 -23.58 10.09
N GLY A 110 -25.67 -24.42 10.95
CA GLY A 110 -25.66 -25.88 10.81
C GLY A 110 -24.39 -26.52 11.37
N THR A 111 -24.23 -27.83 11.04
CA THR A 111 -23.08 -28.64 11.49
C THR A 111 -22.30 -29.18 10.30
N ASP A 112 -21.02 -29.42 10.48
CA ASP A 112 -20.15 -29.97 9.46
C ASP A 112 -20.18 -31.52 9.38
N GLU A 113 -19.27 -32.11 8.60
CA GLU A 113 -19.17 -33.56 8.38
C GLU A 113 -18.85 -34.39 9.64
N LEU A 114 -18.43 -33.73 10.72
CA LEU A 114 -18.17 -34.34 12.02
C LEU A 114 -19.17 -33.88 13.11
N GLY A 115 -20.23 -33.18 12.70
CA GLY A 115 -21.23 -32.63 13.61
C GLY A 115 -20.75 -31.42 14.42
N ARG A 116 -19.64 -30.77 14.03
CA ARG A 116 -19.11 -29.57 14.69
C ARG A 116 -19.90 -28.34 14.26
N ASP A 117 -20.07 -27.38 15.17
CA ASP A 117 -20.80 -26.14 14.88
C ASP A 117 -20.06 -25.27 13.87
N VAL A 118 -20.73 -24.98 12.72
CA VAL A 118 -20.13 -24.23 11.61
C VAL A 118 -19.86 -22.79 12.00
N LEU A 119 -20.75 -22.13 12.76
CA LEU A 119 -20.55 -20.74 13.19
C LEU A 119 -19.31 -20.60 14.07
N SER A 120 -19.16 -21.46 15.09
CA SER A 120 -18.00 -21.47 15.97
C SER A 120 -16.72 -21.68 15.18
N ARG A 121 -16.73 -22.61 14.23
CA ARG A 121 -15.59 -22.86 13.33
C ARG A 121 -15.28 -21.67 12.42
N MET A 122 -16.28 -20.96 11.92
CA MET A 122 -16.08 -19.73 11.14
C MET A 122 -15.47 -18.61 11.96
N ILE A 123 -15.89 -18.44 13.20
CA ILE A 123 -15.36 -17.44 14.13
C ILE A 123 -13.87 -17.73 14.43
N PHE A 124 -13.52 -18.95 14.78
CA PHE A 124 -12.12 -19.34 15.00
C PHE A 124 -11.31 -19.35 13.69
N GLY A 125 -11.93 -19.76 12.58
CA GLY A 125 -11.33 -19.72 11.25
C GLY A 125 -10.96 -18.31 10.79
N ALA A 126 -11.74 -17.29 11.16
CA ALA A 126 -11.40 -15.89 10.92
C ALA A 126 -10.03 -15.53 11.52
N ARG A 127 -9.77 -15.96 12.77
CA ARG A 127 -8.48 -15.72 13.43
C ARG A 127 -7.32 -16.33 12.66
N VAL A 128 -7.47 -17.59 12.22
CA VAL A 128 -6.42 -18.31 11.49
C VAL A 128 -6.18 -17.67 10.12
N SER A 129 -7.24 -17.37 9.34
CA SER A 129 -7.12 -16.77 8.01
C SER A 129 -6.55 -15.35 8.06
N LEU A 130 -6.92 -14.52 9.05
CA LEU A 130 -6.34 -13.18 9.22
C LEU A 130 -4.87 -13.22 9.61
N LEU A 131 -4.50 -14.06 10.58
CA LEU A 131 -3.10 -14.23 11.00
C LEU A 131 -2.23 -14.75 9.85
N ALA A 132 -2.76 -15.67 9.05
CA ALA A 132 -2.11 -16.17 7.84
C ALA A 132 -1.80 -15.03 6.85
N ALA A 133 -2.78 -14.18 6.57
CA ALA A 133 -2.57 -13.04 5.66
C ALA A 133 -1.52 -12.05 6.21
N VAL A 134 -1.57 -11.74 7.51
CA VAL A 134 -0.58 -10.87 8.16
C VAL A 134 0.82 -11.49 8.12
N GLN A 135 0.94 -12.80 8.36
CA GLN A 135 2.21 -13.52 8.28
C GLN A 135 2.79 -13.45 6.87
N ALA A 136 2.01 -13.75 5.83
CA ALA A 136 2.46 -13.71 4.45
C ALA A 136 2.93 -12.31 4.03
N VAL A 137 2.13 -11.27 4.33
CA VAL A 137 2.49 -9.88 4.02
C VAL A 137 3.68 -9.40 4.84
N GLY A 138 3.79 -9.80 6.11
CA GLY A 138 4.94 -9.51 6.96
C GLY A 138 6.24 -10.07 6.38
N ILE A 139 6.23 -11.34 5.93
CA ILE A 139 7.36 -11.96 5.24
C ILE A 139 7.70 -11.22 3.95
N ALA A 140 6.69 -10.86 3.15
CA ALA A 140 6.89 -10.13 1.91
C ALA A 140 7.52 -8.75 2.14
N LEU A 141 7.15 -8.05 3.21
CA LEU A 141 7.74 -6.77 3.60
C LEU A 141 9.22 -6.94 4.01
N VAL A 142 9.52 -7.94 4.83
CA VAL A 142 10.89 -8.20 5.29
C VAL A 142 11.80 -8.58 4.12
N LEU A 143 11.32 -9.38 3.19
CA LEU A 143 12.11 -9.84 2.03
C LEU A 143 12.15 -8.82 0.88
N GLY A 144 11.14 -7.94 0.75
CA GLY A 144 11.03 -7.01 -0.37
C GLY A 144 11.53 -5.60 -0.06
N VAL A 145 11.15 -5.04 1.10
CA VAL A 145 11.41 -3.62 1.40
C VAL A 145 12.89 -3.31 1.58
N PRO A 146 13.69 -4.05 2.38
CA PRO A 146 15.10 -3.73 2.55
C PRO A 146 15.92 -3.85 1.26
N PRO A 147 15.82 -4.93 0.46
CA PRO A 147 16.54 -5.00 -0.82
C PRO A 147 16.07 -3.92 -1.80
N GLY A 148 14.76 -3.59 -1.83
CA GLY A 148 14.23 -2.51 -2.67
C GLY A 148 14.78 -1.12 -2.28
N LEU A 149 14.89 -0.84 -0.98
CA LEU A 149 15.49 0.38 -0.45
C LEU A 149 16.96 0.49 -0.88
N ILE A 150 17.74 -0.58 -0.70
CA ILE A 150 19.16 -0.63 -1.03
C ILE A 150 19.37 -0.50 -2.54
N ALA A 151 18.65 -1.27 -3.34
CA ALA A 151 18.75 -1.23 -4.80
C ALA A 151 18.37 0.15 -5.36
N GLY A 152 17.27 0.74 -4.89
CA GLY A 152 16.81 2.07 -5.32
C GLY A 152 17.79 3.19 -4.97
N TYR A 153 18.40 3.14 -3.80
CA TYR A 153 19.31 4.20 -3.35
C TYR A 153 20.69 4.12 -4.00
N PHE A 154 21.34 2.96 -3.96
CA PHE A 154 22.70 2.80 -4.47
C PHE A 154 22.76 2.67 -5.98
N GLY A 155 21.77 2.04 -6.61
CA GLY A 155 21.75 1.85 -8.07
C GLY A 155 22.85 0.91 -8.58
N GLY A 156 23.25 1.09 -9.84
CA GLY A 156 24.39 0.40 -10.46
C GLY A 156 24.30 -1.13 -10.38
N TRP A 157 25.41 -1.78 -10.05
CA TRP A 157 25.49 -3.27 -9.99
C TRP A 157 24.65 -3.89 -8.88
N VAL A 158 24.45 -3.16 -7.74
CA VAL A 158 23.56 -3.60 -6.65
C VAL A 158 22.12 -3.71 -7.14
N ASP A 159 21.66 -2.68 -7.82
CA ASP A 159 20.32 -2.65 -8.42
C ASP A 159 20.16 -3.76 -9.47
N THR A 160 21.14 -3.92 -10.33
CA THR A 160 21.12 -4.99 -11.36
C THR A 160 21.04 -6.37 -10.71
N GLY A 161 21.85 -6.65 -9.69
CA GLY A 161 21.85 -7.95 -9.00
C GLY A 161 20.53 -8.25 -8.30
N VAL A 162 20.02 -7.29 -7.50
CA VAL A 162 18.75 -7.43 -6.80
C VAL A 162 17.58 -7.58 -7.78
N SER A 163 17.57 -6.81 -8.87
CA SER A 163 16.52 -6.92 -9.90
C SER A 163 16.55 -8.27 -10.62
N ARG A 164 17.72 -8.84 -10.90
CA ARG A 164 17.86 -10.18 -11.52
C ARG A 164 17.28 -11.28 -10.64
N ILE A 165 17.60 -11.26 -9.33
CA ILE A 165 17.01 -12.23 -8.39
C ILE A 165 15.49 -12.07 -8.34
N ASN A 166 15.01 -10.84 -8.28
CA ASN A 166 13.59 -10.52 -8.28
C ASN A 166 12.87 -11.03 -9.54
N ASP A 167 13.45 -10.83 -10.71
CA ASP A 167 12.90 -11.27 -12.00
C ASP A 167 12.89 -12.80 -12.10
N THR A 168 13.90 -13.47 -11.54
CA THR A 168 13.93 -14.94 -11.44
C THR A 168 12.74 -15.45 -10.63
N VAL A 169 12.45 -14.89 -9.47
CA VAL A 169 11.28 -15.29 -8.67
C VAL A 169 9.98 -15.06 -9.45
N MET A 170 9.88 -13.94 -10.16
CA MET A 170 8.67 -13.60 -10.93
C MET A 170 8.49 -14.40 -12.22
N SER A 171 9.50 -15.11 -12.68
CA SER A 171 9.40 -16.00 -13.86
C SER A 171 8.59 -17.27 -13.57
N PHE A 172 8.44 -17.64 -12.29
CA PHE A 172 7.66 -18.80 -11.90
C PHE A 172 6.17 -18.44 -11.76
N PRO A 173 5.25 -19.29 -12.25
CA PRO A 173 3.83 -19.15 -11.93
C PRO A 173 3.63 -19.21 -10.41
N PRO A 174 2.93 -18.21 -9.79
CA PRO A 174 2.86 -18.08 -8.34
C PRO A 174 2.36 -19.33 -7.61
N LEU A 175 1.28 -19.93 -8.11
CA LEU A 175 0.71 -21.12 -7.49
C LEU A 175 1.64 -22.33 -7.56
N LEU A 176 2.32 -22.53 -8.68
CA LEU A 176 3.29 -23.62 -8.84
C LEU A 176 4.48 -23.46 -7.90
N LEU A 177 4.98 -22.23 -7.75
CA LEU A 177 6.07 -21.95 -6.81
C LEU A 177 5.62 -22.20 -5.36
N ALA A 178 4.38 -21.82 -5.01
CA ALA A 178 3.83 -22.09 -3.68
C ALA A 178 3.74 -23.59 -3.40
N ILE A 179 3.21 -24.38 -4.33
CA ILE A 179 3.09 -25.83 -4.22
C ILE A 179 4.47 -26.48 -4.10
N ALA A 180 5.45 -26.04 -4.90
CA ALA A 180 6.81 -26.56 -4.85
C ALA A 180 7.47 -26.30 -3.47
N ILE A 181 7.35 -25.09 -2.95
CA ILE A 181 7.90 -24.72 -1.63
C ILE A 181 7.23 -25.57 -0.53
N VAL A 182 5.90 -25.64 -0.53
CA VAL A 182 5.17 -26.45 0.48
C VAL A 182 5.44 -27.94 0.33
N GLY A 183 5.64 -28.43 -0.89
CA GLY A 183 6.02 -29.81 -1.16
C GLY A 183 7.36 -30.19 -0.55
N VAL A 184 8.34 -29.27 -0.51
CA VAL A 184 9.66 -29.50 0.11
C VAL A 184 9.61 -29.38 1.63
N PHE A 185 8.92 -28.36 2.17
CA PHE A 185 8.90 -28.07 3.62
C PHE A 185 7.78 -28.78 4.39
N GLY A 186 6.86 -29.42 3.69
CA GLY A 186 5.68 -30.08 4.25
C GLY A 186 4.44 -29.19 4.35
N PRO A 187 3.23 -29.81 4.28
CA PRO A 187 1.96 -29.11 4.29
C PRO A 187 1.62 -28.60 5.70
N ASN A 188 1.68 -27.31 5.89
CA ASN A 188 1.18 -26.62 7.08
C ASN A 188 1.00 -25.12 6.78
N LEU A 189 0.22 -24.43 7.62
CA LEU A 189 -0.07 -23.01 7.43
C LEU A 189 1.19 -22.13 7.36
N ARG A 190 2.17 -22.39 8.25
CA ARG A 190 3.40 -21.58 8.32
C ARG A 190 4.19 -21.66 7.02
N ASN A 191 4.39 -22.85 6.48
CA ASN A 191 5.14 -23.07 5.25
C ASN A 191 4.37 -22.50 4.02
N ALA A 192 3.05 -22.66 4.01
CA ALA A 192 2.20 -22.07 2.99
C ALA A 192 2.32 -20.53 2.98
N MET A 193 2.28 -19.89 4.16
CA MET A 193 2.42 -18.43 4.26
C MET A 193 3.85 -17.94 4.01
N LEU A 194 4.86 -18.74 4.30
CA LEU A 194 6.23 -18.47 3.87
C LEU A 194 6.33 -18.44 2.34
N ALA A 195 5.73 -19.41 1.66
CA ALA A 195 5.71 -19.48 0.21
C ALA A 195 4.98 -18.27 -0.39
N VAL A 196 3.81 -17.92 0.12
CA VAL A 196 3.04 -16.74 -0.32
C VAL A 196 3.83 -15.45 -0.08
N GLY A 197 4.51 -15.33 1.06
CA GLY A 197 5.36 -14.18 1.39
C GLY A 197 6.54 -14.02 0.41
N ILE A 198 7.21 -15.11 0.04
CA ILE A 198 8.27 -15.10 -0.98
C ILE A 198 7.73 -14.65 -2.33
N ILE A 199 6.55 -15.15 -2.73
CA ILE A 199 5.90 -14.80 -4.00
C ILE A 199 5.48 -13.32 -4.04
N PHE A 200 5.11 -12.74 -2.90
CA PHE A 200 4.68 -11.34 -2.83
C PHE A 200 5.86 -10.36 -2.67
N ALA A 201 7.00 -10.80 -2.15
CA ALA A 201 8.18 -9.98 -1.92
C ALA A 201 8.63 -9.17 -3.16
N PRO A 202 8.63 -9.70 -4.38
CA PRO A 202 8.96 -8.96 -5.59
C PRO A 202 8.14 -7.70 -5.82
N ARG A 203 6.85 -7.70 -5.50
CA ARG A 203 5.98 -6.53 -5.64
C ARG A 203 6.38 -5.41 -4.69
N PHE A 204 6.67 -5.76 -3.44
CA PHE A 204 7.15 -4.80 -2.43
C PHE A 204 8.54 -4.27 -2.76
N LEU A 205 9.44 -5.12 -3.26
CA LEU A 205 10.77 -4.72 -3.73
C LEU A 205 10.68 -3.68 -4.84
N ARG A 206 9.93 -3.98 -5.91
CA ARG A 206 9.78 -3.06 -7.04
C ARG A 206 9.17 -1.72 -6.63
N LEU A 207 8.14 -1.77 -5.78
CA LEU A 207 7.48 -0.56 -5.32
C LEU A 207 8.41 0.29 -4.44
N MET A 208 9.12 -0.33 -3.48
CA MET A 208 10.09 0.38 -2.64
C MET A 208 11.23 0.96 -3.49
N ARG A 209 11.80 0.17 -4.40
CA ARG A 209 12.85 0.62 -5.31
C ARG A 209 12.42 1.86 -6.10
N ALA A 210 11.24 1.83 -6.72
CA ALA A 210 10.71 2.95 -7.50
C ALA A 210 10.48 4.20 -6.63
N SER A 211 9.90 4.03 -5.43
CA SER A 211 9.68 5.13 -4.49
C SER A 211 10.99 5.76 -4.00
N VAL A 212 12.00 4.94 -3.72
CA VAL A 212 13.33 5.41 -3.30
C VAL A 212 14.03 6.16 -4.42
N MET A 213 13.94 5.67 -5.66
CA MET A 213 14.49 6.37 -6.83
C MET A 213 13.88 7.75 -7.02
N ALA A 214 12.59 7.91 -6.79
CA ALA A 214 11.94 9.21 -6.84
C ALA A 214 12.40 10.13 -5.69
N VAL A 215 12.39 9.63 -4.45
CA VAL A 215 12.74 10.42 -3.25
C VAL A 215 14.21 10.84 -3.24
N LYS A 216 15.13 10.03 -3.76
CA LYS A 216 16.58 10.35 -3.72
C LYS A 216 16.96 11.53 -4.61
N GLU A 217 16.14 11.91 -5.58
CA GLU A 217 16.33 13.06 -6.48
C GLU A 217 15.74 14.36 -5.92
N GLU A 218 15.10 14.31 -4.73
CA GLU A 218 14.52 15.48 -4.09
C GLU A 218 15.63 16.41 -3.51
N THR A 219 15.41 17.73 -3.60
CA THR A 219 16.37 18.75 -3.19
C THR A 219 16.80 18.65 -1.73
N PHE A 220 15.92 18.21 -0.83
CA PHE A 220 16.27 18.04 0.59
C PHE A 220 17.22 16.86 0.84
N ILE A 221 17.29 15.89 -0.06
CA ILE A 221 18.27 14.81 -0.02
C ILE A 221 19.64 15.33 -0.47
N GLU A 222 19.66 16.11 -1.55
CA GLU A 222 20.88 16.74 -2.05
C GLU A 222 21.48 17.69 -1.00
N ALA A 223 20.67 18.56 -0.41
CA ALA A 223 21.09 19.41 0.71
C ALA A 223 21.66 18.59 1.88
N SER A 224 21.06 17.44 2.20
CA SER A 224 21.56 16.57 3.27
C SER A 224 22.92 15.96 2.94
N ARG A 225 23.18 15.65 1.67
CA ARG A 225 24.50 15.17 1.21
C ARG A 225 25.55 16.27 1.27
N SER A 226 25.20 17.49 0.84
CA SER A 226 26.09 18.66 0.81
C SER A 226 26.61 19.05 2.21
N ILE A 227 25.81 18.88 3.26
CA ILE A 227 26.21 19.12 4.65
C ILE A 227 26.91 17.90 5.29
N GLY A 228 27.25 16.85 4.51
CA GLY A 228 28.00 15.69 4.98
C GLY A 228 27.22 14.71 5.85
N THR A 229 25.87 14.67 5.78
CA THR A 229 25.08 13.70 6.56
C THR A 229 25.41 12.27 6.14
N PRO A 230 25.71 11.34 7.07
CA PRO A 230 26.02 9.96 6.74
C PRO A 230 24.88 9.27 6.00
N THR A 231 25.20 8.47 4.98
CA THR A 231 24.23 7.77 4.11
C THR A 231 23.19 6.95 4.90
N GLY A 232 23.62 6.20 5.92
CA GLY A 232 22.70 5.42 6.75
C GLY A 232 21.67 6.28 7.49
N ARG A 233 22.04 7.50 7.91
CA ARG A 233 21.12 8.46 8.51
C ARG A 233 20.15 9.00 7.46
N ILE A 234 20.65 9.38 6.27
CA ILE A 234 19.78 9.83 5.16
C ILE A 234 18.74 8.76 4.84
N LEU A 235 19.17 7.50 4.65
CA LEU A 235 18.27 6.38 4.36
C LEU A 235 17.17 6.21 5.41
N ARG A 236 17.56 6.16 6.69
CA ARG A 236 16.63 5.85 7.78
C ARG A 236 15.69 7.01 8.13
N THR A 237 16.18 8.27 8.10
CA THR A 237 15.42 9.42 8.60
C THR A 237 14.76 10.26 7.53
N ARG A 238 15.20 10.15 6.26
CA ARG A 238 14.70 10.96 5.17
C ARG A 238 14.12 10.14 4.01
N VAL A 239 14.86 9.14 3.52
CA VAL A 239 14.40 8.35 2.36
C VAL A 239 13.30 7.39 2.76
N LEU A 240 13.53 6.53 3.76
CA LEU A 240 12.57 5.49 4.16
C LEU A 240 11.19 6.07 4.55
N PRO A 241 11.07 7.11 5.42
CA PRO A 241 9.75 7.64 5.79
C PRO A 241 8.98 8.21 4.59
N ASN A 242 9.68 8.87 3.64
CA ASN A 242 9.04 9.45 2.47
C ASN A 242 8.71 8.42 1.38
N ALA A 243 9.49 7.34 1.27
CA ALA A 243 9.27 6.26 0.32
C ALA A 243 8.19 5.25 0.76
N THR A 244 7.75 5.26 2.03
CA THR A 244 6.78 4.28 2.55
C THR A 244 5.33 4.59 2.25
N SER A 245 4.98 5.81 1.85
CA SER A 245 3.58 6.19 1.58
C SER A 245 2.84 5.23 0.64
N PRO A 246 3.39 4.80 -0.51
CA PRO A 246 2.73 3.83 -1.37
C PRO A 246 2.65 2.42 -0.79
N MET A 247 3.51 2.10 0.20
CA MET A 247 3.52 0.77 0.83
C MET A 247 2.24 0.49 1.62
N VAL A 248 1.65 1.51 2.26
CA VAL A 248 0.41 1.34 3.04
C VAL A 248 -0.72 0.83 2.15
N VAL A 249 -0.84 1.37 0.95
CA VAL A 249 -1.82 0.91 -0.06
C VAL A 249 -1.51 -0.53 -0.49
N GLN A 250 -0.25 -0.80 -0.81
CA GLN A 250 0.18 -2.14 -1.23
C GLN A 250 -0.04 -3.20 -0.14
N ILE A 251 0.18 -2.87 1.13
CA ILE A 251 -0.10 -3.75 2.27
C ILE A 251 -1.58 -4.13 2.30
N SER A 252 -2.50 -3.14 2.21
CA SER A 252 -3.94 -3.40 2.25
C SER A 252 -4.37 -4.35 1.13
N LEU A 253 -3.96 -4.07 -0.11
CA LEU A 253 -4.27 -4.92 -1.26
C LEU A 253 -3.66 -6.32 -1.10
N SER A 254 -2.43 -6.40 -0.60
CA SER A 254 -1.73 -7.68 -0.42
C SER A 254 -2.37 -8.54 0.69
N LEU A 255 -2.96 -7.95 1.73
CA LEU A 255 -3.71 -8.70 2.74
C LEU A 255 -4.92 -9.42 2.13
N GLY A 256 -5.69 -8.74 1.27
CA GLY A 256 -6.80 -9.37 0.54
C GLY A 256 -6.32 -10.51 -0.36
N PHE A 257 -5.26 -10.30 -1.14
CA PHE A 257 -4.70 -11.35 -1.98
C PHE A 257 -4.07 -12.50 -1.17
N ALA A 258 -3.49 -12.23 -0.01
CA ALA A 258 -2.92 -13.26 0.87
C ALA A 258 -4.01 -14.16 1.46
N MET A 259 -5.18 -13.60 1.83
CA MET A 259 -6.33 -14.40 2.25
C MET A 259 -6.82 -15.32 1.14
N LEU A 260 -6.88 -14.82 -0.10
CA LEU A 260 -7.27 -15.64 -1.25
C LEU A 260 -6.23 -16.75 -1.52
N ALA A 261 -4.94 -16.45 -1.41
CA ALA A 261 -3.85 -17.42 -1.57
C ALA A 261 -3.88 -18.48 -0.46
N GLU A 262 -4.10 -18.08 0.81
CA GLU A 262 -4.31 -18.99 1.93
C GLU A 262 -5.48 -19.93 1.65
N ALA A 263 -6.63 -19.37 1.25
CA ALA A 263 -7.81 -20.15 0.96
C ALA A 263 -7.56 -21.16 -0.18
N SER A 264 -6.85 -20.76 -1.24
CA SER A 264 -6.51 -21.64 -2.36
C SER A 264 -5.58 -22.79 -1.93
N LEU A 265 -4.53 -22.48 -1.15
CA LEU A 265 -3.60 -23.52 -0.66
C LEU A 265 -4.26 -24.44 0.37
N SER A 266 -5.09 -23.90 1.26
CA SER A 266 -5.85 -24.69 2.25
C SER A 266 -6.92 -25.56 1.58
N PHE A 267 -7.57 -25.07 0.52
CA PHE A 267 -8.48 -25.85 -0.32
C PHE A 267 -7.76 -27.06 -0.93
N LEU A 268 -6.52 -26.89 -1.40
CA LEU A 268 -5.68 -27.98 -1.93
C LEU A 268 -5.08 -28.90 -0.84
N GLY A 269 -5.39 -28.65 0.45
CA GLY A 269 -4.85 -29.41 1.55
C GLY A 269 -3.39 -29.08 1.93
N LEU A 270 -2.83 -28.00 1.39
CA LEU A 270 -1.45 -27.57 1.62
C LEU A 270 -1.30 -26.50 2.73
N GLY A 271 -2.41 -25.95 3.22
CA GLY A 271 -2.44 -24.91 4.26
C GLY A 271 -2.74 -25.48 5.63
N VAL A 272 -3.87 -25.03 6.20
CA VAL A 272 -4.30 -25.42 7.56
C VAL A 272 -4.66 -26.88 7.61
N GLN A 273 -4.05 -27.60 8.58
CA GLN A 273 -4.27 -29.02 8.80
C GLN A 273 -5.32 -29.25 9.89
N PRO A 274 -6.08 -30.37 9.82
CA PRO A 274 -6.97 -30.79 10.92
C PRO A 274 -6.20 -30.91 12.25
N PRO A 275 -6.84 -30.62 13.40
CA PRO A 275 -8.27 -30.30 13.58
C PRO A 275 -8.61 -28.80 13.37
N GLU A 276 -7.64 -27.93 13.16
CA GLU A 276 -7.82 -26.50 13.03
C GLU A 276 -8.74 -26.13 11.85
N ALA A 277 -9.36 -24.95 11.94
CA ALA A 277 -10.19 -24.38 10.90
C ALA A 277 -9.60 -23.09 10.39
N SER A 278 -9.58 -22.92 9.06
CA SER A 278 -9.55 -21.64 8.37
C SER A 278 -10.71 -21.60 7.38
N TRP A 279 -11.08 -20.43 6.91
CA TRP A 279 -12.18 -20.35 5.92
C TRP A 279 -11.87 -21.16 4.65
N GLY A 280 -10.61 -21.11 4.17
CA GLY A 280 -10.19 -21.91 3.03
C GLY A 280 -10.23 -23.42 3.25
N ALA A 281 -9.77 -23.89 4.41
CA ALA A 281 -9.83 -25.30 4.78
C ALA A 281 -11.28 -25.79 4.97
N MET A 282 -12.18 -24.93 5.47
CA MET A 282 -13.61 -25.22 5.57
C MET A 282 -14.22 -25.43 4.18
N VAL A 283 -13.96 -24.50 3.22
CA VAL A 283 -14.43 -24.66 1.82
C VAL A 283 -13.91 -25.96 1.23
N GLY A 284 -12.61 -26.26 1.38
CA GLY A 284 -12.00 -27.45 0.79
C GLY A 284 -12.59 -28.77 1.30
N ARG A 285 -12.92 -28.84 2.60
CA ARG A 285 -13.58 -30.01 3.19
C ARG A 285 -15.04 -30.09 2.79
N ALA A 286 -15.75 -28.99 2.86
CA ALA A 286 -17.18 -28.92 2.54
C ALA A 286 -17.49 -29.20 1.07
N TYR A 287 -16.55 -28.97 0.15
CA TYR A 287 -16.72 -29.22 -1.28
C TYR A 287 -17.16 -30.66 -1.60
N ARG A 288 -16.72 -31.64 -0.79
CA ARG A 288 -17.10 -33.05 -0.96
C ARG A 288 -18.56 -33.33 -0.62
N PHE A 289 -19.21 -32.43 0.10
CA PHE A 289 -20.59 -32.54 0.60
C PHE A 289 -21.51 -31.49 -0.04
N LEU A 290 -21.09 -30.91 -1.18
CA LEU A 290 -21.78 -29.81 -1.83
C LEU A 290 -23.22 -30.16 -2.19
N ASP A 291 -23.46 -31.37 -2.66
CA ASP A 291 -24.79 -31.86 -3.04
C ASP A 291 -25.71 -32.08 -1.83
N GLN A 292 -25.14 -32.34 -0.65
CA GLN A 292 -25.90 -32.61 0.57
C GLN A 292 -26.14 -31.35 1.40
N SER A 293 -25.10 -30.48 1.51
CA SER A 293 -25.17 -29.27 2.31
C SER A 293 -24.37 -28.13 1.65
N PRO A 294 -24.95 -27.42 0.66
CA PRO A 294 -24.26 -26.33 -0.04
C PRO A 294 -23.92 -25.15 0.86
N THR A 295 -24.62 -24.99 1.99
CA THR A 295 -24.38 -23.92 2.95
C THR A 295 -23.00 -24.01 3.60
N LEU A 296 -22.42 -25.20 3.73
CA LEU A 296 -21.08 -25.41 4.29
C LEU A 296 -19.97 -24.80 3.42
N VAL A 297 -20.19 -24.68 2.10
CA VAL A 297 -19.29 -23.99 1.17
C VAL A 297 -19.62 -22.51 1.10
N LEU A 298 -20.93 -22.18 1.11
CA LEU A 298 -21.41 -20.81 0.91
C LEU A 298 -20.95 -19.86 2.01
N PHE A 299 -21.10 -20.23 3.28
CA PHE A 299 -20.77 -19.32 4.39
C PHE A 299 -19.27 -18.96 4.48
N PRO A 300 -18.33 -19.92 4.49
CA PRO A 300 -16.92 -19.55 4.50
C PRO A 300 -16.45 -18.92 3.18
N GLY A 301 -17.02 -19.33 2.04
CA GLY A 301 -16.76 -18.70 0.75
C GLY A 301 -17.17 -17.23 0.73
N LEU A 302 -18.37 -16.91 1.24
CA LEU A 302 -18.86 -15.53 1.36
C LEU A 302 -17.97 -14.71 2.33
N ALA A 303 -17.53 -15.28 3.43
CA ALA A 303 -16.63 -14.62 4.37
C ALA A 303 -15.28 -14.23 3.71
N ILE A 304 -14.71 -15.13 2.90
CA ILE A 304 -13.49 -14.86 2.13
C ILE A 304 -13.74 -13.70 1.15
N VAL A 305 -14.82 -13.77 0.36
CA VAL A 305 -15.16 -12.74 -0.63
C VAL A 305 -15.33 -11.37 0.02
N LEU A 306 -16.11 -11.29 1.11
CA LEU A 306 -16.34 -10.04 1.81
C LEU A 306 -15.06 -9.47 2.44
N ALA A 307 -14.21 -10.31 3.02
CA ALA A 307 -12.94 -9.86 3.58
C ALA A 307 -11.98 -9.35 2.50
N VAL A 308 -11.83 -10.07 1.39
CA VAL A 308 -11.00 -9.64 0.24
C VAL A 308 -11.52 -8.33 -0.34
N LEU A 309 -12.83 -8.20 -0.53
CA LEU A 309 -13.47 -6.97 -1.01
C LEU A 309 -13.20 -5.81 -0.05
N ALA A 310 -13.34 -6.04 1.25
CA ALA A 310 -13.09 -5.00 2.26
C ALA A 310 -11.63 -4.51 2.24
N PHE A 311 -10.64 -5.42 2.16
CA PHE A 311 -9.23 -5.03 2.05
C PHE A 311 -8.95 -4.27 0.75
N ASN A 312 -9.56 -4.64 -0.38
CA ASN A 312 -9.40 -3.94 -1.65
C ASN A 312 -10.00 -2.53 -1.60
N VAL A 313 -11.25 -2.40 -1.12
CA VAL A 313 -11.92 -1.10 -0.98
C VAL A 313 -11.18 -0.19 0.00
N LEU A 314 -10.64 -0.75 1.09
CA LEU A 314 -9.78 0.00 2.02
C LEU A 314 -8.50 0.47 1.32
N GLY A 315 -7.83 -0.40 0.55
CA GLY A 315 -6.64 -0.07 -0.23
C GLY A 315 -6.87 1.07 -1.22
N ASP A 316 -7.98 1.04 -1.95
CA ASP A 316 -8.37 2.11 -2.88
C ASP A 316 -8.66 3.42 -2.14
N GLY A 317 -9.34 3.37 -0.99
CA GLY A 317 -9.58 4.53 -0.14
C GLY A 317 -8.29 5.17 0.39
N LEU A 318 -7.31 4.35 0.78
CA LEU A 318 -5.98 4.79 1.18
C LEU A 318 -5.23 5.43 0.00
N ARG A 319 -5.24 4.80 -1.17
CA ARG A 319 -4.61 5.31 -2.39
C ARG A 319 -5.09 6.70 -2.77
N ASP A 320 -6.41 6.88 -2.78
CA ASP A 320 -7.02 8.17 -3.13
C ASP A 320 -6.77 9.26 -2.09
N SER A 321 -6.54 8.87 -0.84
CA SER A 321 -6.23 9.81 0.25
C SER A 321 -4.77 10.25 0.24
N VAL A 322 -3.84 9.36 -0.19
CA VAL A 322 -2.39 9.62 -0.29
C VAL A 322 -2.03 10.26 -1.64
N GLY A 323 -2.66 9.85 -2.76
CA GLY A 323 -2.17 10.04 -4.12
C GLY A 323 -2.33 11.44 -4.77
N ARG A 324 -2.76 12.49 -4.04
CA ARG A 324 -2.91 13.84 -4.62
C ARG A 324 -1.82 14.84 -4.26
N GLU A 325 -0.87 14.49 -3.43
CA GLU A 325 0.22 15.42 -3.06
C GLU A 325 1.31 15.55 -4.13
N VAL A 326 1.39 14.61 -5.08
CA VAL A 326 2.43 14.58 -6.13
C VAL A 326 2.06 15.44 -7.37
N ARG A 327 0.84 16.00 -7.46
CA ARG A 327 0.39 16.77 -8.65
C ARG A 327 0.17 18.26 -8.39
N GLY A 328 0.62 18.79 -7.29
CA GLY A 328 0.39 20.20 -6.91
C GLY A 328 1.65 20.91 -6.41
N ALA A 329 2.83 20.54 -6.93
CA ALA A 329 4.06 21.32 -6.76
C ALA A 329 4.59 21.73 -8.13
#